data_2d7dbed21f62261b9b5c45c5fecaa797
#
_entry.id   2d7dbed21f62261b9b5c45c5fecaa797
#
_cell.length_a   1.000
_cell.length_b   1.000
_cell.length_c   1.000
_cell.angle_alpha   90.00
_cell.angle_beta   90.00
_cell.angle_gamma   90.00
#
_symmetry.space_group_name_H-M   'P 1'
#
loop_
_entity.id
_entity.type
_entity.pdbx_description
1 polymer ?
#
loop_
_entity_poly.entity_id
_entity_poly.type
_entity_poly.pdbx_seq_one_letter_code
_entity_poly.pdbx_strand_id
1 'polypeptide(L)'
;MALSQLPCLAETGPTRTLPHRTLGRTGVNVSIIGLGLGPLGLGGFSSAELQAAAEAATSEGLTYFDVQWDYGQAERHLAPVVKAHRSEVFLVSKTWEQPRAEAVASIRESARRLGVERIDAVLLNNIGDFNLDRLTTPEGVLAGLKQARKEGLVRFLGICGHMRAGHFVQALNTGEFDIVMLPINFVDRHTYAFESAVLPVAAARGAGVVAMKVLGGAFKYDTRRQRARVTGRDYEPAIRYALGTKGLATAVVGCKSVEEIRLAARAARRFRPLPPEELEPLLARGKRMAAQWGPHLGPV
;
A
#
# COMPACT_ATOMS: atom_id res chain seq x y z
N MET A 1 -18.15 -23.68 14.25
CA MET A 1 -18.15 -23.24 15.65
C MET A 1 -18.13 -21.73 15.71
N ALA A 2 -18.93 -21.17 16.56
CA ALA A 2 -19.54 -19.86 16.57
C ALA A 2 -18.60 -18.66 16.36
N LEU A 3 -18.91 -17.82 15.38
CA LEU A 3 -18.52 -16.43 15.30
C LEU A 3 -19.23 -15.69 16.46
N SER A 4 -18.47 -15.32 17.49
CA SER A 4 -18.97 -14.48 18.57
C SER A 4 -19.37 -13.12 17.98
N GLN A 5 -20.65 -12.82 18.06
CA GLN A 5 -21.25 -11.55 17.67
C GLN A 5 -20.60 -10.40 18.43
N LEU A 6 -19.91 -9.52 17.71
CA LEU A 6 -19.53 -8.22 18.24
C LEU A 6 -20.80 -7.36 18.31
N PRO A 7 -21.05 -6.64 19.40
CA PRO A 7 -22.25 -5.80 19.52
C PRO A 7 -22.24 -4.69 18.46
N CYS A 8 -23.33 -4.61 17.71
CA CYS A 8 -23.62 -3.53 16.79
C CYS A 8 -23.92 -2.26 17.60
N LEU A 9 -22.92 -1.44 17.86
CA LEU A 9 -23.11 -0.10 18.39
C LEU A 9 -23.54 0.80 17.23
N ALA A 10 -24.83 1.09 17.17
CA ALA A 10 -25.39 2.11 16.29
C ALA A 10 -24.84 3.48 16.73
N GLU A 11 -23.99 4.09 15.90
CA GLU A 11 -23.47 5.42 16.15
C GLU A 11 -24.31 6.48 15.42
N THR A 12 -25.02 7.28 16.21
CA THR A 12 -25.74 8.48 15.80
C THR A 12 -24.91 9.74 16.09
N GLY A 13 -23.71 9.83 15.53
CA GLY A 13 -22.89 11.04 15.53
C GLY A 13 -22.63 11.53 14.10
N PRO A 14 -22.35 12.83 13.87
CA PRO A 14 -22.03 13.31 12.52
C PRO A 14 -20.83 12.51 11.99
N THR A 15 -21.00 11.90 10.80
CA THR A 15 -19.94 11.13 10.15
C THR A 15 -18.77 12.08 9.87
N ARG A 16 -17.70 11.96 10.66
CA ARG A 16 -16.47 12.71 10.39
C ARG A 16 -16.00 12.32 8.99
N THR A 17 -15.68 13.31 8.17
CA THR A 17 -15.02 13.09 6.88
C THR A 17 -13.72 12.33 7.08
N LEU A 18 -13.36 11.47 6.15
CA LEU A 18 -12.11 10.74 6.23
C LEU A 18 -10.93 11.73 6.12
N PRO A 19 -9.98 11.74 7.07
CA PRO A 19 -8.85 12.67 7.00
C PRO A 19 -7.98 12.42 5.77
N HIS A 20 -7.35 13.48 5.24
CA HIS A 20 -6.43 13.42 4.12
C HIS A 20 -5.06 13.95 4.52
N ARG A 21 -4.01 13.52 3.80
CA ARG A 21 -2.64 14.01 3.94
C ARG A 21 -2.01 14.18 2.56
N THR A 22 -1.08 15.12 2.45
CA THR A 22 -0.31 15.31 1.22
C THR A 22 0.65 14.14 1.01
N LEU A 23 0.65 13.58 -0.19
CA LEU A 23 1.53 12.49 -0.60
C LEU A 23 2.90 13.03 -1.03
N GLY A 24 3.68 13.48 -0.06
CA GLY A 24 5.02 14.02 -0.28
C GLY A 24 5.06 15.12 -1.36
N ARG A 25 6.12 15.15 -2.14
CA ARG A 25 6.34 16.13 -3.22
C ARG A 25 5.37 16.02 -4.40
N THR A 26 4.51 15.01 -4.45
CA THR A 26 3.46 14.94 -5.48
C THR A 26 2.45 16.08 -5.35
N GLY A 27 2.33 16.68 -4.16
CA GLY A 27 1.35 17.72 -3.85
C GLY A 27 -0.10 17.22 -3.80
N VAL A 28 -0.36 15.93 -4.06
CA VAL A 28 -1.72 15.36 -4.08
C VAL A 28 -2.15 15.00 -2.67
N ASN A 29 -3.36 15.40 -2.28
CA ASN A 29 -3.96 14.98 -1.03
C ASN A 29 -4.67 13.63 -1.24
N VAL A 30 -4.34 12.65 -0.39
CA VAL A 30 -4.94 11.33 -0.40
C VAL A 30 -5.54 11.02 0.98
N SER A 31 -6.56 10.19 1.02
CA SER A 31 -7.12 9.71 2.30
C SER A 31 -6.04 8.98 3.10
N ILE A 32 -6.04 9.13 4.44
CA ILE A 32 -5.03 8.52 5.31
C ILE A 32 -5.07 6.99 5.29
N ILE A 33 -6.12 6.40 4.71
CA ILE A 33 -6.24 4.96 4.46
C ILE A 33 -6.58 4.73 2.99
N GLY A 34 -5.98 3.71 2.38
CA GLY A 34 -6.16 3.34 0.99
C GLY A 34 -6.63 1.90 0.84
N LEU A 35 -7.25 1.59 -0.30
CA LEU A 35 -7.69 0.25 -0.67
C LEU A 35 -6.56 -0.53 -1.34
N GLY A 36 -6.15 -1.66 -0.75
CA GLY A 36 -5.25 -2.64 -1.35
C GLY A 36 -6.02 -3.78 -2.00
N LEU A 37 -5.94 -3.91 -3.30
CA LEU A 37 -6.69 -4.88 -4.10
C LEU A 37 -6.04 -6.27 -4.19
N GLY A 38 -4.86 -6.46 -3.60
CA GLY A 38 -4.17 -7.76 -3.61
C GLY A 38 -5.03 -8.92 -3.10
N PRO A 39 -5.66 -8.85 -1.91
CA PRO A 39 -6.50 -9.93 -1.41
C PRO A 39 -7.71 -10.24 -2.29
N LEU A 40 -8.35 -9.23 -2.87
CA LEU A 40 -9.48 -9.40 -3.79
C LEU A 40 -9.02 -9.99 -5.14
N GLY A 41 -7.92 -9.51 -5.70
CA GLY A 41 -7.43 -9.99 -6.98
C GLY A 41 -6.86 -11.41 -6.94
N LEU A 42 -6.19 -11.79 -5.84
CA LEU A 42 -5.55 -13.09 -5.68
C LEU A 42 -6.42 -14.13 -4.94
N GLY A 43 -7.51 -13.70 -4.33
CA GLY A 43 -8.36 -14.54 -3.50
C GLY A 43 -9.48 -15.26 -4.25
N GLY A 44 -9.54 -15.16 -5.57
CA GLY A 44 -10.57 -15.81 -6.38
C GLY A 44 -11.95 -15.14 -6.33
N PHE A 45 -12.00 -13.87 -5.93
CA PHE A 45 -13.25 -13.09 -5.90
C PHE A 45 -13.73 -12.75 -7.32
N SER A 46 -15.05 -12.73 -7.48
CA SER A 46 -15.71 -12.34 -8.72
C SER A 46 -15.52 -10.86 -9.05
N SER A 47 -15.77 -10.47 -10.29
CA SER A 47 -15.80 -9.07 -10.72
C SER A 47 -16.79 -8.24 -9.89
N ALA A 48 -17.98 -8.78 -9.61
CA ALA A 48 -19.01 -8.10 -8.84
C ALA A 48 -18.56 -7.83 -7.38
N GLU A 49 -17.92 -8.79 -6.73
CA GLU A 49 -17.41 -8.63 -5.37
C GLU A 49 -16.29 -7.59 -5.30
N LEU A 50 -15.37 -7.60 -6.27
CA LEU A 50 -14.30 -6.60 -6.33
C LEU A 50 -14.86 -5.20 -6.58
N GLN A 51 -15.83 -5.06 -7.52
CA GLN A 51 -16.48 -3.79 -7.80
C GLN A 51 -17.26 -3.29 -6.58
N ALA A 52 -18.07 -4.14 -5.93
CA ALA A 52 -18.78 -3.77 -4.70
C ALA A 52 -17.83 -3.27 -3.59
N ALA A 53 -16.68 -3.91 -3.45
CA ALA A 53 -15.67 -3.47 -2.50
C ALA A 53 -15.06 -2.12 -2.89
N ALA A 54 -14.73 -1.90 -4.17
CA ALA A 54 -14.19 -0.64 -4.65
C ALA A 54 -15.20 0.51 -4.54
N GLU A 55 -16.48 0.28 -4.87
CA GLU A 55 -17.57 1.25 -4.70
C GLU A 55 -17.77 1.60 -3.21
N ALA A 56 -17.73 0.59 -2.33
CA ALA A 56 -17.80 0.85 -0.89
C ALA A 56 -16.61 1.70 -0.41
N ALA A 57 -15.40 1.45 -0.92
CA ALA A 57 -14.23 2.25 -0.58
C ALA A 57 -14.40 3.71 -1.02
N THR A 58 -14.87 3.96 -2.24
CA THR A 58 -15.15 5.31 -2.74
C THR A 58 -16.23 5.99 -1.89
N SER A 59 -17.33 5.29 -1.61
CA SER A 59 -18.43 5.79 -0.77
C SER A 59 -17.99 6.13 0.66
N GLU A 60 -17.01 5.39 1.19
CA GLU A 60 -16.40 5.68 2.49
C GLU A 60 -15.34 6.80 2.42
N GLY A 61 -15.05 7.35 1.24
CA GLY A 61 -14.11 8.45 1.03
C GLY A 61 -12.64 8.02 0.90
N LEU A 62 -12.35 6.75 0.60
CA LEU A 62 -11.01 6.31 0.26
C LEU A 62 -10.66 6.81 -1.14
N THR A 63 -9.52 7.48 -1.26
CA THR A 63 -9.06 8.03 -2.55
C THR A 63 -7.82 7.35 -3.10
N TYR A 64 -7.08 6.56 -2.34
CA TYR A 64 -5.88 5.86 -2.78
C TYR A 64 -6.20 4.39 -3.08
N PHE A 65 -6.09 3.98 -4.34
CA PHE A 65 -6.39 2.62 -4.81
C PHE A 65 -5.12 1.96 -5.34
N ASP A 66 -4.71 0.86 -4.69
CA ASP A 66 -3.49 0.11 -5.01
C ASP A 66 -3.83 -1.22 -5.67
N VAL A 67 -3.47 -1.36 -6.94
CA VAL A 67 -3.62 -2.57 -7.72
C VAL A 67 -2.29 -2.98 -8.36
N GLN A 68 -2.25 -4.15 -8.98
CA GLN A 68 -1.11 -4.63 -9.75
C GLN A 68 -1.61 -5.57 -10.85
N TRP A 69 -0.92 -5.56 -11.98
CA TRP A 69 -1.29 -6.37 -13.15
C TRP A 69 -1.32 -7.89 -12.88
N ASP A 70 -0.53 -8.37 -11.92
CA ASP A 70 -0.48 -9.80 -11.53
C ASP A 70 -1.43 -10.18 -10.39
N TYR A 71 -2.31 -9.28 -9.98
CA TYR A 71 -3.41 -9.58 -9.06
C TYR A 71 -4.60 -10.20 -9.82
N GLY A 72 -4.35 -11.27 -10.58
CA GLY A 72 -5.35 -11.94 -11.40
C GLY A 72 -6.01 -10.99 -12.42
N GLN A 73 -7.33 -10.80 -12.33
CA GLN A 73 -8.09 -9.89 -13.19
C GLN A 73 -8.41 -8.55 -12.53
N ALA A 74 -7.75 -8.20 -11.40
CA ALA A 74 -8.13 -7.05 -10.59
C ALA A 74 -8.12 -5.73 -11.36
N GLU A 75 -7.16 -5.49 -12.26
CA GLU A 75 -7.14 -4.26 -13.09
C GLU A 75 -8.39 -4.17 -13.99
N ARG A 76 -8.79 -5.27 -14.62
CA ARG A 76 -10.00 -5.30 -15.49
C ARG A 76 -11.30 -5.16 -14.68
N HIS A 77 -11.36 -5.85 -13.54
CA HIS A 77 -12.53 -5.82 -12.66
C HIS A 77 -12.71 -4.44 -12.02
N LEU A 78 -11.63 -3.73 -11.77
CA LEU A 78 -11.65 -2.38 -11.19
C LEU A 78 -12.06 -1.29 -12.21
N ALA A 79 -11.85 -1.52 -13.50
CA ALA A 79 -12.02 -0.51 -14.55
C ALA A 79 -13.38 0.21 -14.54
N PRO A 80 -14.55 -0.44 -14.34
CA PRO A 80 -15.83 0.26 -14.29
C PRO A 80 -15.91 1.28 -13.15
N VAL A 81 -15.40 0.93 -11.96
CA VAL A 81 -15.38 1.81 -10.78
C VAL A 81 -14.43 2.98 -10.99
N VAL A 82 -13.23 2.70 -11.52
CA VAL A 82 -12.27 3.76 -11.85
C VAL A 82 -12.85 4.72 -12.89
N LYS A 83 -13.57 4.23 -13.90
CA LYS A 83 -14.21 5.07 -14.90
C LYS A 83 -15.25 5.99 -14.28
N ALA A 84 -16.07 5.48 -13.34
CA ALA A 84 -17.11 6.25 -12.67
C ALA A 84 -16.53 7.32 -11.72
N HIS A 85 -15.41 7.02 -11.03
CA HIS A 85 -14.83 7.83 -9.97
C HIS A 85 -13.43 8.35 -10.29
N ARG A 86 -13.08 8.49 -11.58
CA ARG A 86 -11.68 8.79 -12.00
C ARG A 86 -11.11 10.07 -11.36
N SER A 87 -11.91 11.08 -11.19
CA SER A 87 -11.48 12.36 -10.58
C SER A 87 -11.27 12.28 -9.06
N GLU A 88 -11.85 11.28 -8.41
CA GLU A 88 -11.81 11.10 -6.96
C GLU A 88 -10.69 10.14 -6.52
N VAL A 89 -10.23 9.28 -7.44
CA VAL A 89 -9.29 8.19 -7.14
C VAL A 89 -7.88 8.54 -7.58
N PHE A 90 -6.92 8.42 -6.66
CA PHE A 90 -5.49 8.34 -6.94
C PHE A 90 -5.15 6.87 -7.22
N LEU A 91 -5.02 6.54 -8.49
CA LEU A 91 -4.87 5.17 -8.98
C LEU A 91 -3.39 4.78 -9.08
N VAL A 92 -3.04 3.66 -8.44
CA VAL A 92 -1.67 3.16 -8.40
C VAL A 92 -1.61 1.75 -8.97
N SER A 93 -0.71 1.53 -9.92
CA SER A 93 -0.34 0.19 -10.39
C SER A 93 1.16 -0.06 -10.20
N LYS A 94 1.65 -1.22 -10.58
CA LYS A 94 3.04 -1.63 -10.35
C LYS A 94 3.62 -2.27 -11.60
N THR A 95 4.95 -2.17 -11.73
CA THR A 95 5.72 -2.89 -12.74
C THR A 95 6.91 -3.60 -12.09
N TRP A 96 7.42 -4.65 -12.74
CA TRP A 96 8.58 -5.41 -12.27
C TRP A 96 9.89 -4.87 -12.85
N GLU A 97 11.02 -5.42 -12.39
CA GLU A 97 12.31 -5.26 -13.06
C GLU A 97 12.23 -5.88 -14.47
N GLN A 98 12.47 -5.06 -15.48
CA GLN A 98 12.41 -5.46 -16.89
C GLN A 98 13.11 -4.42 -17.76
N PRO A 99 13.49 -4.77 -19.00
CA PRO A 99 14.06 -3.82 -19.94
C PRO A 99 13.14 -2.61 -20.19
N ARG A 100 13.73 -1.50 -20.54
CA ARG A 100 13.07 -0.21 -20.80
C ARG A 100 11.81 -0.32 -21.65
N ALA A 101 11.89 -0.98 -22.80
CA ALA A 101 10.76 -1.10 -23.74
C ALA A 101 9.61 -1.92 -23.13
N GLU A 102 9.94 -3.00 -22.41
CA GLU A 102 8.96 -3.86 -21.74
C GLU A 102 8.28 -3.13 -20.58
N ALA A 103 9.01 -2.29 -19.84
CA ALA A 103 8.44 -1.46 -18.79
C ALA A 103 7.39 -0.50 -19.35
N VAL A 104 7.66 0.19 -20.45
CA VAL A 104 6.68 1.06 -21.12
C VAL A 104 5.48 0.26 -21.61
N ALA A 105 5.70 -0.89 -22.23
CA ALA A 105 4.61 -1.74 -22.74
C ALA A 105 3.72 -2.26 -21.59
N SER A 106 4.32 -2.69 -20.48
CA SER A 106 3.62 -3.13 -19.26
C SER A 106 2.72 -2.03 -18.67
N ILE A 107 3.23 -0.80 -18.56
CA ILE A 107 2.46 0.34 -18.07
C ILE A 107 1.29 0.67 -18.99
N ARG A 108 1.53 0.67 -20.30
CA ARG A 108 0.46 0.90 -21.31
C ARG A 108 -0.63 -0.17 -21.23
N GLU A 109 -0.24 -1.42 -21.05
CA GLU A 109 -1.19 -2.52 -20.90
C GLU A 109 -2.00 -2.41 -19.60
N SER A 110 -1.38 -2.02 -18.49
CA SER A 110 -2.10 -1.74 -17.23
C SER A 110 -3.09 -0.58 -17.39
N ALA A 111 -2.71 0.51 -18.03
CA ALA A 111 -3.62 1.62 -18.33
C ALA A 111 -4.82 1.16 -19.19
N ARG A 112 -4.56 0.33 -20.21
CA ARG A 112 -5.61 -0.26 -21.08
C ARG A 112 -6.57 -1.17 -20.27
N ARG A 113 -6.06 -2.01 -19.37
CA ARG A 113 -6.88 -2.89 -18.52
C ARG A 113 -7.72 -2.11 -17.53
N LEU A 114 -7.18 -1.04 -16.96
CA LEU A 114 -7.84 -0.13 -16.05
C LEU A 114 -8.82 0.83 -16.74
N GLY A 115 -8.79 0.87 -18.09
CA GLY A 115 -9.67 1.76 -18.88
C GLY A 115 -9.36 3.24 -18.70
N VAL A 116 -8.08 3.59 -18.49
CA VAL A 116 -7.63 4.97 -18.28
C VAL A 116 -6.57 5.37 -19.29
N GLU A 117 -6.53 6.63 -19.67
CA GLU A 117 -5.44 7.19 -20.49
C GLU A 117 -4.15 7.32 -19.69
N ARG A 118 -4.26 7.60 -18.38
CA ARG A 118 -3.14 7.84 -17.50
C ARG A 118 -3.36 7.26 -16.09
N ILE A 119 -2.38 6.53 -15.60
CA ILE A 119 -2.30 6.05 -14.21
C ILE A 119 -1.66 7.17 -13.35
N ASP A 120 -2.13 7.37 -12.11
CA ASP A 120 -1.56 8.43 -11.27
C ASP A 120 -0.15 8.09 -10.80
N ALA A 121 0.11 6.87 -10.35
CA ALA A 121 1.47 6.43 -10.04
C ALA A 121 1.73 4.99 -10.46
N VAL A 122 2.96 4.72 -10.91
CA VAL A 122 3.45 3.35 -11.10
C VAL A 122 4.64 3.13 -10.18
N LEU A 123 4.56 2.04 -9.39
CA LEU A 123 5.62 1.66 -8.46
C LEU A 123 6.45 0.52 -9.04
N LEU A 124 7.77 0.67 -9.02
CA LEU A 124 8.69 -0.42 -9.32
C LEU A 124 8.64 -1.44 -8.18
N ASN A 125 8.16 -2.63 -8.47
CA ASN A 125 8.00 -3.74 -7.55
C ASN A 125 8.94 -4.89 -7.98
N ASN A 126 9.58 -5.60 -7.16
CA ASN A 126 9.84 -5.52 -5.73
C ASN A 126 11.28 -5.05 -5.52
N ILE A 127 11.48 -3.79 -5.11
CA ILE A 127 12.83 -3.19 -5.09
C ILE A 127 13.83 -3.99 -4.22
N GLY A 128 13.34 -4.72 -3.22
CA GLY A 128 14.17 -5.56 -2.38
C GLY A 128 14.83 -6.75 -3.11
N ASP A 129 14.27 -7.22 -4.22
CA ASP A 129 14.81 -8.32 -5.04
C ASP A 129 15.59 -7.82 -6.26
N PHE A 130 15.68 -6.51 -6.42
CA PHE A 130 16.19 -5.86 -7.60
C PHE A 130 17.72 -5.91 -7.67
N ASN A 131 18.29 -6.10 -8.87
CA ASN A 131 19.70 -5.78 -9.13
C ASN A 131 19.85 -4.28 -9.37
N LEU A 132 20.25 -3.55 -8.34
CA LEU A 132 20.33 -2.09 -8.35
C LEU A 132 21.34 -1.53 -9.38
N ASP A 133 22.35 -2.31 -9.79
CA ASP A 133 23.29 -1.88 -10.82
C ASP A 133 22.61 -1.66 -12.17
N ARG A 134 21.48 -2.34 -12.38
CA ARG A 134 20.66 -2.19 -13.60
C ARG A 134 19.63 -1.07 -13.52
N LEU A 135 19.37 -0.53 -12.34
CA LEU A 135 18.32 0.45 -12.12
C LEU A 135 18.46 1.69 -13.01
N THR A 136 19.67 2.24 -13.05
CA THR A 136 19.97 3.51 -13.72
C THR A 136 20.56 3.36 -15.10
N THR A 137 20.68 2.13 -15.62
CA THR A 137 21.21 1.92 -16.99
C THR A 137 20.25 2.51 -18.05
N PRO A 138 20.76 2.91 -19.23
CA PRO A 138 19.92 3.47 -20.30
C PRO A 138 18.78 2.54 -20.76
N GLU A 139 19.00 1.23 -20.70
CA GLU A 139 18.04 0.18 -21.07
C GLU A 139 17.33 -0.43 -19.83
N GLY A 140 17.55 0.13 -18.66
CA GLY A 140 16.93 -0.35 -17.41
C GLY A 140 15.52 0.15 -17.21
N VAL A 141 14.85 -0.43 -16.22
CA VAL A 141 13.44 -0.15 -15.92
C VAL A 141 13.19 1.32 -15.57
N LEU A 142 14.12 2.00 -14.88
CA LEU A 142 13.94 3.43 -14.56
C LEU A 142 13.88 4.30 -15.82
N ALA A 143 14.67 3.98 -16.84
CA ALA A 143 14.59 4.66 -18.13
C ALA A 143 13.20 4.46 -18.79
N GLY A 144 12.63 3.25 -18.66
CA GLY A 144 11.27 2.96 -19.10
C GLY A 144 10.19 3.72 -18.34
N LEU A 145 10.31 3.78 -17.00
CA LEU A 145 9.41 4.57 -16.16
C LEU A 145 9.44 6.06 -16.53
N LYS A 146 10.64 6.61 -16.71
CA LYS A 146 10.82 8.02 -17.14
C LYS A 146 10.24 8.27 -18.54
N GLN A 147 10.39 7.31 -19.45
CA GLN A 147 9.79 7.38 -20.76
C GLN A 147 8.26 7.35 -20.68
N ALA A 148 7.67 6.43 -19.90
CA ALA A 148 6.22 6.35 -19.71
C ALA A 148 5.66 7.65 -19.10
N ARG A 149 6.40 8.28 -18.18
CA ARG A 149 6.03 9.59 -17.64
C ARG A 149 6.08 10.69 -18.70
N LYS A 150 7.12 10.71 -19.54
CA LYS A 150 7.26 11.66 -20.66
C LYS A 150 6.15 11.49 -21.70
N GLU A 151 5.71 10.25 -21.97
CA GLU A 151 4.61 9.91 -22.88
C GLU A 151 3.22 10.21 -22.26
N GLY A 152 3.15 10.62 -20.99
CA GLY A 152 1.90 10.93 -20.31
C GLY A 152 1.11 9.73 -19.80
N LEU A 153 1.66 8.51 -19.89
CA LEU A 153 1.01 7.29 -19.40
C LEU A 153 0.92 7.23 -17.86
N VAL A 154 1.84 7.92 -17.16
CA VAL A 154 1.89 7.98 -15.71
C VAL A 154 2.29 9.38 -15.24
N ARG A 155 1.78 9.81 -14.08
CA ARG A 155 2.14 11.12 -13.49
C ARG A 155 3.36 11.01 -12.57
N PHE A 156 3.36 10.05 -11.65
CA PHE A 156 4.36 9.90 -10.59
C PHE A 156 5.01 8.52 -10.62
N LEU A 157 6.29 8.49 -10.26
CA LEU A 157 7.07 7.26 -10.18
C LEU A 157 7.31 6.91 -8.71
N GLY A 158 7.25 5.63 -8.39
CA GLY A 158 7.55 5.18 -7.05
C GLY A 158 8.27 3.84 -7.01
N ILE A 159 8.60 3.44 -5.80
CA ILE A 159 9.15 2.12 -5.49
C ILE A 159 8.31 1.43 -4.43
N CYS A 160 8.22 0.11 -4.50
CA CYS A 160 7.67 -0.69 -3.41
C CYS A 160 8.44 -2.00 -3.25
N GLY A 161 8.29 -2.63 -2.10
CA GLY A 161 8.92 -3.90 -1.80
C GLY A 161 8.74 -4.30 -0.34
N HIS A 162 9.24 -5.48 0.00
CA HIS A 162 8.95 -6.13 1.27
C HIS A 162 10.19 -6.43 2.12
N MET A 163 11.40 -6.27 1.59
CA MET A 163 12.65 -6.69 2.20
C MET A 163 13.81 -5.77 1.82
N ARG A 164 14.97 -5.93 2.47
CA ARG A 164 16.24 -5.22 2.18
C ARG A 164 16.06 -3.70 2.15
N ALA A 165 15.85 -3.10 3.31
CA ALA A 165 15.67 -1.65 3.46
C ALA A 165 16.77 -0.82 2.77
N GLY A 166 18.02 -1.33 2.69
CA GLY A 166 19.12 -0.69 1.98
C GLY A 166 18.86 -0.45 0.49
N HIS A 167 18.12 -1.34 -0.19
CA HIS A 167 17.75 -1.16 -1.59
C HIS A 167 16.81 0.04 -1.80
N PHE A 168 15.87 0.26 -0.87
CA PHE A 168 15.01 1.45 -0.88
C PHE A 168 15.80 2.73 -0.72
N VAL A 169 16.78 2.73 0.21
CA VAL A 169 17.67 3.88 0.44
C VAL A 169 18.44 4.22 -0.83
N GLN A 170 19.05 3.22 -1.48
CA GLN A 170 19.80 3.42 -2.73
C GLN A 170 18.90 3.94 -3.85
N ALA A 171 17.72 3.34 -4.05
CA ALA A 171 16.78 3.77 -5.07
C ALA A 171 16.27 5.21 -4.81
N LEU A 172 15.90 5.56 -3.57
CA LEU A 172 15.48 6.92 -3.21
C LEU A 172 16.60 7.94 -3.42
N ASN A 173 17.85 7.56 -3.22
CA ASN A 173 19.01 8.43 -3.43
C ASN A 173 19.25 8.81 -4.89
N THR A 174 18.65 8.11 -5.85
CA THR A 174 18.64 8.56 -7.26
C THR A 174 17.88 9.86 -7.45
N GLY A 175 16.96 10.22 -6.53
CA GLY A 175 16.11 11.41 -6.62
C GLY A 175 14.92 11.29 -7.57
N GLU A 176 14.77 10.17 -8.26
CA GLU A 176 13.79 9.98 -9.34
C GLU A 176 12.39 9.53 -8.87
N PHE A 177 12.27 9.04 -7.63
CA PHE A 177 11.03 8.48 -7.13
C PHE A 177 10.27 9.44 -6.23
N ASP A 178 9.00 9.63 -6.54
CA ASP A 178 8.07 10.52 -5.85
C ASP A 178 7.37 9.84 -4.67
N ILE A 179 7.28 8.49 -4.70
CA ILE A 179 6.52 7.68 -3.74
C ILE A 179 7.35 6.47 -3.33
N VAL A 180 7.28 6.14 -2.04
CA VAL A 180 7.81 4.89 -1.50
C VAL A 180 6.73 4.14 -0.73
N MET A 181 6.48 2.88 -1.09
CA MET A 181 5.53 1.99 -0.42
C MET A 181 6.27 0.82 0.22
N LEU A 182 6.12 0.67 1.53
CA LEU A 182 6.90 -0.30 2.33
C LEU A 182 6.08 -0.83 3.51
N PRO A 183 6.46 -2.00 4.08
CA PRO A 183 5.82 -2.52 5.28
C PRO A 183 6.01 -1.60 6.47
N ILE A 184 4.90 -1.18 7.10
CA ILE A 184 4.92 -0.44 8.36
C ILE A 184 3.86 -1.05 9.28
N ASN A 185 4.31 -1.76 10.31
CA ASN A 185 3.47 -2.27 11.39
C ASN A 185 4.29 -2.47 12.66
N PHE A 186 3.62 -2.53 13.79
CA PHE A 186 4.23 -2.60 15.11
C PHE A 186 5.00 -3.90 15.40
N VAL A 187 4.88 -4.91 14.53
CA VAL A 187 5.59 -6.19 14.61
C VAL A 187 6.86 -6.17 13.78
N ASP A 188 6.74 -5.87 12.48
CA ASP A 188 7.83 -5.93 11.52
C ASP A 188 8.94 -4.90 11.77
N ARG A 189 8.63 -3.81 12.46
CA ARG A 189 9.65 -2.84 12.91
C ARG A 189 10.75 -3.47 13.77
N HIS A 190 10.49 -4.61 14.38
CA HIS A 190 11.47 -5.34 15.20
C HIS A 190 12.33 -6.33 14.41
N THR A 191 12.00 -6.54 13.14
CA THR A 191 12.72 -7.42 12.21
C THR A 191 13.38 -6.62 11.10
N TYR A 192 12.66 -5.63 10.53
CA TYR A 192 13.11 -4.86 9.37
C TYR A 192 13.39 -3.40 9.73
N ALA A 193 14.47 -2.85 9.18
CA ALA A 193 14.89 -1.47 9.45
C ALA A 193 14.17 -0.41 8.59
N PHE A 194 12.96 -0.66 8.12
CA PHE A 194 12.25 0.26 7.22
C PHE A 194 12.04 1.64 7.85
N GLU A 195 11.53 1.68 9.08
CA GLU A 195 11.23 2.95 9.74
C GLU A 195 12.51 3.74 10.06
N SER A 196 13.58 3.07 10.49
CA SER A 196 14.84 3.72 10.88
C SER A 196 15.73 4.08 9.71
N ALA A 197 15.75 3.29 8.64
CA ALA A 197 16.64 3.51 7.50
C ALA A 197 15.96 4.25 6.34
N VAL A 198 14.72 3.90 5.99
CA VAL A 198 14.08 4.41 4.77
C VAL A 198 13.34 5.72 4.99
N LEU A 199 12.61 5.87 6.12
CA LEU A 199 11.79 7.07 6.34
C LEU A 199 12.60 8.37 6.41
N PRO A 200 13.79 8.42 7.03
CA PRO A 200 14.63 9.64 6.99
C PRO A 200 15.04 10.04 5.58
N VAL A 201 15.38 9.06 4.73
CA VAL A 201 15.76 9.31 3.33
C VAL A 201 14.54 9.75 2.51
N ALA A 202 13.39 9.10 2.70
CA ALA A 202 12.15 9.50 2.05
C ALA A 202 11.80 10.95 2.38
N ALA A 203 11.90 11.34 3.65
CA ALA A 203 11.67 12.72 4.10
C ALA A 203 12.66 13.71 3.46
N ALA A 204 13.96 13.39 3.45
CA ALA A 204 15.00 14.23 2.83
C ALA A 204 14.79 14.40 1.31
N ARG A 205 14.21 13.40 0.64
CA ARG A 205 13.89 13.44 -0.80
C ARG A 205 12.48 13.97 -1.10
N GLY A 206 11.67 14.26 -0.08
CA GLY A 206 10.29 14.69 -0.22
C GLY A 206 9.37 13.60 -0.79
N ALA A 207 9.78 12.32 -0.75
CA ALA A 207 8.97 11.22 -1.26
C ALA A 207 7.76 10.95 -0.36
N GLY A 208 6.58 10.77 -0.95
CA GLY A 208 5.37 10.38 -0.24
C GLY A 208 5.48 8.95 0.30
N VAL A 209 5.26 8.79 1.60
CA VAL A 209 5.37 7.48 2.26
C VAL A 209 4.00 6.82 2.33
N VAL A 210 3.94 5.58 1.84
CA VAL A 210 2.76 4.73 1.85
C VAL A 210 3.06 3.46 2.66
N ALA A 211 2.28 3.22 3.71
CA ALA A 211 2.38 1.96 4.46
C ALA A 211 1.62 0.85 3.75
N MET A 212 2.21 -0.32 3.66
CA MET A 212 1.52 -1.57 3.36
C MET A 212 1.77 -2.61 4.45
N LYS A 213 1.12 -3.77 4.38
CA LYS A 213 1.25 -4.83 5.38
C LYS A 213 0.96 -4.36 6.81
N VAL A 214 0.09 -3.37 6.96
CA VAL A 214 -0.29 -2.76 8.24
C VAL A 214 -0.78 -3.79 9.26
N LEU A 215 -1.45 -4.83 8.78
CA LEU A 215 -1.93 -5.97 9.56
C LEU A 215 -1.02 -7.20 9.43
N GLY A 216 0.23 -7.03 9.01
CA GLY A 216 1.13 -8.13 8.67
C GLY A 216 0.70 -8.83 7.37
N GLY A 217 0.91 -10.12 7.30
CA GLY A 217 0.63 -10.95 6.14
C GLY A 217 1.91 -11.38 5.41
N ALA A 218 1.89 -12.58 4.85
CA ALA A 218 3.03 -13.16 4.17
C ALA A 218 3.24 -12.59 2.77
N PHE A 219 4.43 -12.76 2.24
CA PHE A 219 4.67 -12.65 0.82
C PHE A 219 3.98 -13.82 0.07
N LYS A 220 3.59 -13.60 -1.17
CA LYS A 220 2.67 -14.39 -2.02
C LYS A 220 2.86 -15.91 -2.06
N TYR A 221 4.05 -16.42 -1.74
CA TYR A 221 4.43 -17.80 -2.05
C TYR A 221 4.75 -18.69 -0.85
N ASP A 222 4.72 -18.19 0.39
CA ASP A 222 5.01 -19.01 1.55
C ASP A 222 3.75 -19.25 2.40
N THR A 223 3.07 -20.37 2.12
CA THR A 223 1.87 -20.80 2.86
C THR A 223 2.15 -21.03 4.35
N ARG A 224 3.39 -21.35 4.74
CA ARG A 224 3.80 -21.55 6.14
C ARG A 224 3.83 -20.24 6.91
N ARG A 225 4.00 -19.10 6.22
CA ARG A 225 4.09 -17.75 6.79
C ARG A 225 2.77 -16.98 6.78
N GLN A 226 1.68 -17.56 6.28
CA GLN A 226 0.33 -16.95 6.32
C GLN A 226 -0.18 -16.66 7.75
N ARG A 227 0.49 -17.19 8.77
CA ARG A 227 0.17 -16.95 10.19
C ARG A 227 0.67 -15.58 10.71
N ALA A 228 1.56 -14.90 9.99
CA ALA A 228 2.07 -13.59 10.34
C ALA A 228 1.02 -12.49 10.09
N ARG A 229 -0.08 -12.52 10.86
CA ARG A 229 -1.20 -11.60 10.72
C ARG A 229 -1.68 -11.07 12.06
N VAL A 230 -1.92 -9.78 12.12
CA VAL A 230 -2.58 -9.09 13.24
C VAL A 230 -4.09 -9.26 13.12
N THR A 231 -4.76 -9.67 14.18
CA THR A 231 -6.21 -9.89 14.22
C THR A 231 -6.80 -9.50 15.58
N GLY A 232 -8.13 -9.50 15.68
CA GLY A 232 -8.84 -9.30 16.94
C GLY A 232 -8.55 -7.94 17.56
N ARG A 233 -8.22 -7.93 18.86
CA ARG A 233 -8.03 -6.70 19.65
C ARG A 233 -6.90 -5.80 19.15
N ASP A 234 -5.95 -6.33 18.40
CA ASP A 234 -4.80 -5.57 17.90
C ASP A 234 -5.06 -4.94 16.52
N TYR A 235 -6.25 -5.15 15.91
CA TYR A 235 -6.60 -4.61 14.58
C TYR A 235 -6.56 -3.08 14.53
N GLU A 236 -7.35 -2.41 15.38
CA GLU A 236 -7.38 -0.94 15.44
C GLU A 236 -6.06 -0.35 15.92
N PRO A 237 -5.40 -0.86 16.99
CA PRO A 237 -4.06 -0.43 17.37
C PRO A 237 -3.03 -0.54 16.25
N ALA A 238 -3.06 -1.58 15.40
CA ALA A 238 -2.15 -1.72 14.26
C ALA A 238 -2.36 -0.62 13.21
N ILE A 239 -3.60 -0.30 12.89
CA ILE A 239 -3.94 0.81 11.98
C ILE A 239 -3.48 2.15 12.60
N ARG A 240 -3.78 2.39 13.89
CA ARG A 240 -3.36 3.61 14.60
C ARG A 240 -1.84 3.74 14.68
N TYR A 241 -1.13 2.63 14.87
CA TYR A 241 0.33 2.61 14.82
C TYR A 241 0.85 3.08 13.45
N ALA A 242 0.39 2.46 12.37
CA ALA A 242 0.82 2.83 11.02
C ALA A 242 0.48 4.31 10.72
N LEU A 243 -0.76 4.74 10.99
CA LEU A 243 -1.20 6.12 10.77
C LEU A 243 -0.46 7.15 11.64
N GLY A 244 0.04 6.74 12.81
CA GLY A 244 0.86 7.54 13.72
C GLY A 244 2.33 7.65 13.32
N THR A 245 2.79 6.87 12.33
CA THR A 245 4.17 6.92 11.84
C THR A 245 4.44 8.28 11.19
N LYS A 246 5.50 8.94 11.66
CA LYS A 246 5.87 10.30 11.19
C LYS A 246 6.17 10.28 9.68
N GLY A 247 5.57 11.20 8.95
CA GLY A 247 5.77 11.35 7.50
C GLY A 247 4.91 10.42 6.64
N LEU A 248 4.11 9.53 7.23
CA LEU A 248 3.19 8.69 6.49
C LEU A 248 2.05 9.51 5.88
N ALA A 249 1.80 9.33 4.58
CA ALA A 249 0.66 9.92 3.89
C ALA A 249 -0.59 9.04 3.98
N THR A 250 -0.45 7.76 3.65
CA THR A 250 -1.58 6.81 3.64
C THR A 250 -1.16 5.41 4.03
N ALA A 251 -2.07 4.65 4.62
CA ALA A 251 -1.90 3.24 4.95
C ALA A 251 -2.81 2.38 4.06
N VAL A 252 -2.23 1.59 3.18
CA VAL A 252 -2.98 0.68 2.29
C VAL A 252 -3.35 -0.59 3.06
N VAL A 253 -4.64 -0.84 3.19
CA VAL A 253 -5.17 -2.03 3.85
C VAL A 253 -5.79 -2.95 2.80
N GLY A 254 -5.33 -4.20 2.80
CA GLY A 254 -5.92 -5.25 1.98
C GLY A 254 -7.20 -5.74 2.61
N CYS A 255 -8.33 -5.46 1.99
CA CYS A 255 -9.66 -5.88 2.42
C CYS A 255 -10.21 -6.98 1.51
N LYS A 256 -11.07 -7.85 2.05
CA LYS A 256 -11.73 -8.95 1.34
C LYS A 256 -13.24 -8.77 1.23
N SER A 257 -13.80 -7.80 1.96
CA SER A 257 -15.23 -7.54 1.96
C SER A 257 -15.53 -6.06 2.19
N VAL A 258 -16.78 -5.67 1.91
CA VAL A 258 -17.30 -4.34 2.19
C VAL A 258 -17.22 -4.01 3.68
N GLU A 259 -17.48 -5.00 4.54
CA GLU A 259 -17.43 -4.84 6.00
C GLU A 259 -16.00 -4.51 6.48
N GLU A 260 -14.98 -5.19 5.93
CA GLU A 260 -13.58 -4.90 6.25
C GLU A 260 -13.18 -3.48 5.82
N ILE A 261 -13.67 -3.01 4.66
CA ILE A 261 -13.45 -1.64 4.18
C ILE A 261 -14.07 -0.63 5.13
N ARG A 262 -15.33 -0.83 5.51
CA ARG A 262 -16.04 0.03 6.47
C ARG A 262 -15.36 0.05 7.83
N LEU A 263 -14.87 -1.10 8.29
CA LEU A 263 -14.12 -1.20 9.54
C LEU A 263 -12.83 -0.38 9.49
N ALA A 264 -12.06 -0.51 8.40
CA ALA A 264 -10.84 0.26 8.19
C ALA A 264 -11.12 1.77 8.10
N ALA A 265 -12.16 2.17 7.37
CA ALA A 265 -12.59 3.56 7.25
C ALA A 265 -13.03 4.14 8.60
N ARG A 266 -13.77 3.38 9.42
CA ARG A 266 -14.14 3.80 10.79
C ARG A 266 -12.91 4.02 11.67
N ALA A 267 -11.94 3.08 11.64
CA ALA A 267 -10.71 3.22 12.39
C ALA A 267 -9.93 4.48 11.98
N ALA A 268 -9.88 4.79 10.68
CA ALA A 268 -9.24 5.98 10.16
C ALA A 268 -9.97 7.29 10.54
N ARG A 269 -11.31 7.32 10.51
CA ARG A 269 -12.08 8.50 10.95
C ARG A 269 -11.90 8.82 12.43
N ARG A 270 -11.67 7.79 13.23
CA ARG A 270 -11.42 7.90 14.68
C ARG A 270 -9.95 8.03 15.01
N PHE A 271 -9.10 8.11 14.00
CA PHE A 271 -7.66 8.12 14.21
C PHE A 271 -7.26 9.21 15.22
N ARG A 272 -6.51 8.78 16.21
CA ARG A 272 -5.70 9.57 17.12
C ARG A 272 -4.37 8.86 17.32
N PRO A 273 -3.26 9.56 17.43
CA PRO A 273 -1.98 8.95 17.78
C PRO A 273 -2.10 8.07 19.02
N LEU A 274 -1.32 7.00 19.07
CA LEU A 274 -1.21 6.17 20.26
C LEU A 274 -0.42 6.94 21.32
N PRO A 275 -0.99 7.22 22.50
CA PRO A 275 -0.22 7.79 23.59
C PRO A 275 0.76 6.74 24.15
N PRO A 276 1.81 7.14 24.92
CA PRO A 276 2.85 6.24 25.39
C PRO A 276 2.31 5.00 26.11
N GLU A 277 1.29 5.16 26.94
CA GLU A 277 0.65 4.09 27.71
C GLU A 277 -0.07 3.04 26.85
N GLU A 278 -0.48 3.38 25.62
CA GLU A 278 -1.03 2.45 24.63
C GLU A 278 0.09 1.90 23.73
N LEU A 279 1.07 2.75 23.36
CA LEU A 279 2.13 2.42 22.42
C LEU A 279 3.15 1.43 23.00
N GLU A 280 3.63 1.64 24.22
CA GLU A 280 4.65 0.79 24.84
C GLU A 280 4.21 -0.67 24.98
N PRO A 281 2.99 -0.98 25.51
CA PRO A 281 2.50 -2.35 25.56
C PRO A 281 2.31 -2.96 24.16
N LEU A 282 1.89 -2.15 23.17
CA LEU A 282 1.75 -2.61 21.77
C LEU A 282 3.11 -3.02 21.20
N LEU A 283 4.14 -2.20 21.37
CA LEU A 283 5.50 -2.50 20.93
C LEU A 283 6.09 -3.73 21.62
N ALA A 284 5.87 -3.88 22.93
CA ALA A 284 6.30 -5.06 23.67
C ALA A 284 5.63 -6.34 23.13
N ARG A 285 4.34 -6.28 22.75
CA ARG A 285 3.66 -7.39 22.05
C ARG A 285 4.27 -7.62 20.68
N GLY A 286 4.47 -6.55 19.91
CA GLY A 286 5.08 -6.61 18.58
C GLY A 286 6.43 -7.31 18.59
N LYS A 287 7.29 -7.02 19.57
CA LYS A 287 8.59 -7.67 19.74
C LYS A 287 8.46 -9.18 19.95
N ARG A 288 7.51 -9.62 20.79
CA ARG A 288 7.24 -11.06 20.98
C ARG A 288 6.70 -11.74 19.72
N MET A 289 5.78 -11.07 19.01
CA MET A 289 5.25 -11.57 17.75
C MET A 289 6.32 -11.63 16.66
N ALA A 290 7.22 -10.67 16.58
CA ALA A 290 8.32 -10.64 15.61
C ALA A 290 9.26 -11.84 15.79
N ALA A 291 9.54 -12.26 17.03
CA ALA A 291 10.31 -13.47 17.30
C ALA A 291 9.63 -14.75 16.77
N GLN A 292 8.29 -14.77 16.73
CA GLN A 292 7.51 -15.89 16.18
C GLN A 292 7.39 -15.81 14.65
N TRP A 293 7.22 -14.62 14.10
CA TRP A 293 7.06 -14.40 12.66
C TRP A 293 8.38 -14.61 11.91
N GLY A 294 9.50 -14.21 12.53
CA GLY A 294 10.81 -14.19 11.88
C GLY A 294 10.81 -13.28 10.63
N PRO A 295 11.79 -13.43 9.74
CA PRO A 295 11.89 -12.65 8.51
C PRO A 295 10.90 -13.14 7.43
N HIS A 296 9.61 -13.09 7.73
CA HIS A 296 8.54 -13.65 6.91
C HIS A 296 8.28 -12.89 5.59
N LEU A 297 8.79 -11.69 5.45
CA LEU A 297 8.72 -10.91 4.20
C LEU A 297 9.91 -11.14 3.28
N GLY A 298 10.94 -11.88 3.74
CA GLY A 298 12.18 -12.16 3.03
C GLY A 298 13.41 -11.67 3.78
N PRO A 299 14.60 -11.64 3.14
CA PRO A 299 15.84 -11.18 3.76
C PRO A 299 15.74 -9.76 4.35
N VAL A 300 16.39 -9.59 5.50
CA VAL A 300 16.47 -8.31 6.23
C VAL A 300 17.42 -7.34 5.55
#